data_de41f0c4b5921a192e09a4190e567132
#
_entry.id   de41f0c4b5921a192e09a4190e567132
#
_cell.length_a   1.000
_cell.length_b   1.000
_cell.length_c   1.000
_cell.angle_alpha   90.00
_cell.angle_beta   90.00
_cell.angle_gamma   90.00
#
_symmetry.space_group_name_H-M   'P 1'
#
loop_
_entity.id
_entity.type
_entity.pdbx_description
1 polymer ?
#
loop_
_entity_poly.entity_id
_entity_poly.type
_entity_poly.pdbx_seq_one_letter_code
_entity_poly.pdbx_strand_id
1 'polypeptide(L)'
;MPVQSEAALENGLIDTLQKMNYECVHIEEEKNLSANFKKQLEKQNKKKLEELGRTEFTESEFEKILIYLEGGTRFEKAKKLRDLFPLELESGERLWVEFLNRTHWCQNEYQVSNQITVEGRKKCRYDVTILINGLPLVQIELKRRGVELKQAYNQIQRYHKTSFHGLFDYIQLFVISNGVNTRYFANNPNSGYKFTFNWTDAANVPFNDLEKFATVFFDKCTLGKIIGKYIVLHEGDKCLMVLRPYQFYAVEKILDRVENSNDNGYIWHTTGAGKTLTSFKAAQLVSELDDVDKVMFVVDRHDLDTQTQAEYEASWMIIIICMERVSPQKTSVHITMTSTSA
;
A
#
# COMPACT_ATOMS: atom_id res chain seq x y z
N MET A 1 30.09 4.21 20.57
CA MET A 1 29.88 3.29 19.44
C MET A 1 30.22 4.04 18.17
N PRO A 2 30.92 3.44 17.18
CA PRO A 2 31.22 4.11 15.93
C PRO A 2 29.91 4.52 15.25
N VAL A 3 29.95 5.67 14.57
CA VAL A 3 28.78 6.17 13.82
C VAL A 3 28.52 5.20 12.66
N GLN A 4 27.35 4.55 12.67
CA GLN A 4 26.95 3.65 11.60
C GLN A 4 26.71 4.45 10.32
N SER A 5 27.42 4.10 9.25
CA SER A 5 27.30 4.76 7.94
C SER A 5 25.98 4.42 7.26
N GLU A 6 25.55 5.23 6.28
CA GLU A 6 24.37 4.92 5.44
C GLU A 6 24.55 3.57 4.73
N ALA A 7 25.72 3.29 4.18
CA ALA A 7 26.03 2.02 3.53
C ALA A 7 25.92 0.81 4.47
N ALA A 8 26.32 0.96 5.74
CA ALA A 8 26.18 -0.12 6.72
C ALA A 8 24.72 -0.39 7.10
N LEU A 9 23.89 0.67 7.16
CA LEU A 9 22.43 0.54 7.37
C LEU A 9 21.76 -0.12 6.17
N GLU A 10 22.16 0.27 4.97
CA GLU A 10 21.67 -0.29 3.71
C GLU A 10 21.94 -1.79 3.62
N ASN A 11 23.19 -2.20 3.80
CA ASN A 11 23.58 -3.62 3.78
C ASN A 11 22.85 -4.42 4.87
N GLY A 12 22.77 -3.90 6.10
CA GLY A 12 22.03 -4.55 7.18
C GLY A 12 20.54 -4.72 6.89
N LEU A 13 19.91 -3.74 6.23
CA LEU A 13 18.51 -3.84 5.80
C LEU A 13 18.34 -4.90 4.71
N ILE A 14 19.23 -4.92 3.70
CA ILE A 14 19.19 -5.93 2.63
C ILE A 14 19.36 -7.33 3.21
N ASP A 15 20.34 -7.54 4.10
CA ASP A 15 20.55 -8.83 4.78
C ASP A 15 19.31 -9.27 5.56
N THR A 16 18.64 -8.33 6.22
CA THR A 16 17.38 -8.60 6.95
C THR A 16 16.27 -9.02 5.99
N LEU A 17 16.08 -8.31 4.89
CA LEU A 17 15.07 -8.64 3.89
C LEU A 17 15.34 -9.97 3.20
N GLN A 18 16.62 -10.30 2.90
CA GLN A 18 16.99 -11.61 2.36
C GLN A 18 16.67 -12.76 3.33
N LYS A 19 16.94 -12.59 4.64
CA LYS A 19 16.52 -13.54 5.68
C LYS A 19 14.98 -13.71 5.75
N MET A 20 14.24 -12.72 5.33
CA MET A 20 12.78 -12.74 5.21
C MET A 20 12.31 -13.27 3.83
N ASN A 21 13.22 -13.90 3.06
CA ASN A 21 12.98 -14.46 1.73
C ASN A 21 12.62 -13.43 0.65
N TYR A 22 13.10 -12.20 0.74
CA TYR A 22 13.09 -11.28 -0.39
C TYR A 22 14.20 -11.69 -1.38
N GLU A 23 13.84 -11.70 -2.66
CA GLU A 23 14.83 -11.91 -3.73
C GLU A 23 15.65 -10.62 -3.90
N CYS A 24 16.99 -10.71 -3.71
CA CYS A 24 17.85 -9.57 -4.00
C CYS A 24 18.13 -9.53 -5.50
N VAL A 25 17.75 -8.43 -6.14
CA VAL A 25 17.91 -8.21 -7.58
C VAL A 25 18.80 -7.01 -7.84
N HIS A 26 19.67 -7.14 -8.83
CA HIS A 26 20.57 -6.05 -9.23
C HIS A 26 19.93 -5.27 -10.38
N ILE A 27 19.40 -4.09 -10.08
CA ILE A 27 18.80 -3.18 -11.05
C ILE A 27 19.58 -1.88 -11.02
N GLU A 28 20.36 -1.65 -12.05
CA GLU A 28 21.18 -0.43 -12.17
C GLU A 28 20.41 0.72 -12.79
N GLU A 29 19.58 0.41 -13.79
CA GLU A 29 18.90 1.37 -14.64
C GLU A 29 17.42 1.01 -14.88
N GLU A 30 16.65 1.96 -15.35
CA GLU A 30 15.23 1.81 -15.65
C GLU A 30 14.93 0.70 -16.67
N LYS A 31 15.85 0.48 -17.64
CA LYS A 31 15.71 -0.61 -18.61
C LYS A 31 15.76 -1.99 -17.95
N ASN A 32 16.64 -2.19 -16.98
CA ASN A 32 16.70 -3.43 -16.20
C ASN A 32 15.44 -3.63 -15.36
N LEU A 33 14.89 -2.52 -14.83
CA LEU A 33 13.63 -2.54 -14.08
C LEU A 33 12.46 -3.02 -14.96
N SER A 34 12.34 -2.51 -16.19
CA SER A 34 11.30 -2.91 -17.13
C SER A 34 11.40 -4.39 -17.51
N ALA A 35 12.62 -4.90 -17.77
CA ALA A 35 12.84 -6.32 -18.05
C ALA A 35 12.49 -7.22 -16.86
N ASN A 36 12.89 -6.82 -15.64
CA ASN A 36 12.51 -7.52 -14.42
C ASN A 36 10.98 -7.50 -14.22
N PHE A 37 10.34 -6.36 -14.47
CA PHE A 37 8.88 -6.23 -14.36
C PHE A 37 8.17 -7.18 -15.33
N LYS A 38 8.58 -7.27 -16.59
CA LYS A 38 8.01 -8.23 -17.56
C LYS A 38 8.04 -9.66 -17.01
N LYS A 39 9.21 -10.11 -16.57
CA LYS A 39 9.42 -11.45 -16.00
C LYS A 39 8.51 -11.73 -14.79
N GLN A 40 8.38 -10.78 -13.87
CA GLN A 40 7.54 -10.95 -12.69
C GLN A 40 6.05 -10.90 -13.02
N LEU A 41 5.66 -10.06 -13.98
CA LEU A 41 4.27 -9.99 -14.45
C LEU A 41 3.83 -11.29 -15.14
N GLU A 42 4.69 -11.90 -15.94
CA GLU A 42 4.48 -13.21 -16.56
C GLU A 42 4.30 -14.29 -15.49
N LYS A 43 5.12 -14.27 -14.44
CA LYS A 43 5.00 -15.19 -13.31
C LYS A 43 3.66 -15.01 -12.56
N GLN A 44 3.24 -13.76 -12.32
CA GLN A 44 1.96 -13.43 -11.69
C GLN A 44 0.76 -13.91 -12.52
N ASN A 45 0.84 -13.82 -13.85
CA ASN A 45 -0.24 -14.21 -14.76
C ASN A 45 -0.04 -15.61 -15.39
N LYS A 46 0.85 -16.42 -14.85
CA LYS A 46 1.28 -17.70 -15.41
C LYS A 46 0.11 -18.60 -15.81
N LYS A 47 -0.86 -18.81 -14.91
CA LYS A 47 -2.03 -19.68 -15.20
C LYS A 47 -2.81 -19.20 -16.42
N LYS A 48 -3.04 -17.90 -16.53
CA LYS A 48 -3.77 -17.29 -17.65
C LYS A 48 -3.00 -17.39 -18.97
N LEU A 49 -1.66 -17.29 -18.92
CA LEU A 49 -0.81 -17.49 -20.09
C LEU A 49 -0.76 -18.96 -20.52
N GLU A 50 -0.70 -19.90 -19.58
CA GLU A 50 -0.74 -21.34 -19.85
C GLU A 50 -2.06 -21.77 -20.49
N GLU A 51 -3.19 -21.15 -20.12
CA GLU A 51 -4.50 -21.37 -20.78
C GLU A 51 -4.49 -20.96 -22.26
N LEU A 52 -3.61 -20.03 -22.63
CA LEU A 52 -3.36 -19.60 -24.01
C LEU A 52 -2.24 -20.42 -24.72
N GLY A 53 -1.72 -21.47 -24.05
CA GLY A 53 -0.67 -22.34 -24.58
C GLY A 53 0.73 -21.72 -24.63
N ARG A 54 0.99 -20.69 -23.81
CA ARG A 54 2.26 -19.95 -23.75
C ARG A 54 2.66 -19.56 -22.30
N THR A 55 3.88 -19.05 -22.14
CA THR A 55 4.43 -18.69 -20.82
C THR A 55 4.82 -17.23 -20.73
N GLU A 56 4.85 -16.50 -21.85
CA GLU A 56 5.37 -15.15 -21.95
C GLU A 56 4.39 -14.24 -22.72
N PHE A 57 4.46 -12.93 -22.43
CA PHE A 57 3.84 -11.91 -23.27
C PHE A 57 4.69 -11.66 -24.50
N THR A 58 4.06 -11.43 -25.65
CA THR A 58 4.76 -10.91 -26.83
C THR A 58 5.29 -9.49 -26.55
N GLU A 59 6.26 -9.03 -27.31
CA GLU A 59 6.79 -7.67 -27.15
C GLU A 59 5.69 -6.61 -27.37
N SER A 60 4.83 -6.81 -28.36
CA SER A 60 3.69 -5.93 -28.66
C SER A 60 2.69 -5.87 -27.50
N GLU A 61 2.40 -7.01 -26.86
CA GLU A 61 1.51 -7.08 -25.71
C GLU A 61 2.11 -6.39 -24.48
N PHE A 62 3.40 -6.61 -24.23
CA PHE A 62 4.09 -5.95 -23.14
C PHE A 62 4.18 -4.44 -23.35
N GLU A 63 4.39 -3.98 -24.58
CA GLU A 63 4.35 -2.57 -24.93
C GLU A 63 2.98 -1.95 -24.64
N LYS A 64 1.87 -2.62 -24.99
CA LYS A 64 0.51 -2.19 -24.65
C LYS A 64 0.32 -2.07 -23.12
N ILE A 65 0.88 -3.01 -22.35
CA ILE A 65 0.87 -2.95 -20.88
C ILE A 65 1.64 -1.73 -20.38
N LEU A 66 2.83 -1.47 -20.90
CA LEU A 66 3.63 -0.30 -20.51
C LEU A 66 2.92 1.01 -20.85
N ILE A 67 2.33 1.12 -22.04
CA ILE A 67 1.52 2.29 -22.45
C ILE A 67 0.35 2.51 -21.48
N TYR A 68 -0.36 1.44 -21.10
CA TYR A 68 -1.42 1.55 -20.09
C TYR A 68 -0.90 2.07 -18.75
N LEU A 69 0.26 1.60 -18.33
CA LEU A 69 0.87 1.99 -17.06
C LEU A 69 1.49 3.40 -17.09
N GLU A 70 1.93 3.89 -18.22
CA GLU A 70 2.62 5.18 -18.34
C GLU A 70 1.69 6.37 -18.06
N GLY A 71 0.45 6.32 -18.50
CA GLY A 71 -0.50 7.41 -18.38
C GLY A 71 -1.10 7.56 -16.97
N GLY A 72 -1.49 8.78 -16.61
CA GLY A 72 -2.22 9.12 -15.41
C GLY A 72 -1.39 9.67 -14.26
N THR A 73 -2.08 10.23 -13.28
CA THR A 73 -1.51 10.73 -12.02
C THR A 73 -1.10 9.57 -11.11
N ARG A 74 -0.32 9.83 -10.05
CA ARG A 74 0.02 8.81 -9.02
C ARG A 74 -1.21 8.16 -8.41
N PHE A 75 -2.26 8.93 -8.22
CA PHE A 75 -3.53 8.43 -7.73
C PHE A 75 -4.16 7.43 -8.72
N GLU A 76 -4.23 7.77 -10.00
CA GLU A 76 -4.75 6.89 -11.05
C GLU A 76 -3.87 5.65 -11.24
N LYS A 77 -2.55 5.79 -11.17
CA LYS A 77 -1.61 4.67 -11.19
C LYS A 77 -1.84 3.72 -9.99
N ALA A 78 -2.10 4.26 -8.81
CA ALA A 78 -2.44 3.45 -7.64
C ALA A 78 -3.78 2.69 -7.81
N LYS A 79 -4.75 3.24 -8.54
CA LYS A 79 -5.97 2.51 -8.95
C LYS A 79 -5.65 1.40 -9.94
N LYS A 80 -4.89 1.69 -10.99
CA LYS A 80 -4.50 0.70 -12.01
C LYS A 80 -3.85 -0.56 -11.40
N LEU A 81 -3.05 -0.41 -10.34
CA LEU A 81 -2.45 -1.56 -9.64
C LEU A 81 -3.49 -2.51 -9.03
N ARG A 82 -4.67 -2.00 -8.71
CA ARG A 82 -5.74 -2.73 -8.02
C ARG A 82 -6.82 -3.23 -8.97
N ASP A 83 -6.76 -2.80 -10.23
CA ASP A 83 -7.69 -3.20 -11.27
C ASP A 83 -7.09 -4.28 -12.17
N LEU A 84 -7.95 -5.04 -12.85
CA LEU A 84 -7.55 -5.95 -13.91
C LEU A 84 -7.43 -5.16 -15.22
N PHE A 85 -6.34 -5.33 -15.92
CA PHE A 85 -6.16 -4.70 -17.23
C PHE A 85 -6.65 -5.62 -18.36
N PRO A 86 -7.65 -5.21 -19.17
CA PRO A 86 -8.12 -5.98 -20.31
C PRO A 86 -7.17 -5.82 -21.51
N LEU A 87 -6.18 -6.68 -21.59
CA LEU A 87 -5.23 -6.72 -22.70
C LEU A 87 -5.88 -7.38 -23.92
N GLU A 88 -5.98 -6.66 -25.03
CA GLU A 88 -6.44 -7.21 -26.32
C GLU A 88 -5.30 -7.95 -27.02
N LEU A 89 -5.50 -9.26 -27.22
CA LEU A 89 -4.58 -10.14 -27.92
C LEU A 89 -4.73 -9.99 -29.43
N GLU A 90 -3.73 -10.45 -30.19
CA GLU A 90 -3.78 -10.47 -31.67
C GLU A 90 -4.91 -11.37 -32.19
N SER A 91 -5.32 -12.36 -31.42
CA SER A 91 -6.48 -13.22 -31.74
C SER A 91 -7.83 -12.52 -31.64
N GLY A 92 -7.90 -11.29 -31.08
CA GLY A 92 -9.12 -10.57 -30.75
C GLY A 92 -9.73 -10.95 -29.39
N GLU A 93 -9.15 -11.91 -28.70
CA GLU A 93 -9.53 -12.28 -27.33
C GLU A 93 -8.99 -11.28 -26.31
N ARG A 94 -9.55 -11.26 -25.09
CA ARG A 94 -9.09 -10.41 -23.98
C ARG A 94 -8.46 -11.25 -22.88
N LEU A 95 -7.21 -10.89 -22.54
CA LEU A 95 -6.53 -11.40 -21.35
C LEU A 95 -6.63 -10.38 -20.22
N TRP A 96 -7.20 -10.80 -19.09
CA TRP A 96 -7.28 -9.96 -17.89
C TRP A 96 -5.98 -10.02 -17.09
N VAL A 97 -5.10 -9.05 -17.33
CA VAL A 97 -3.79 -8.98 -16.67
C VAL A 97 -3.93 -8.45 -15.24
N GLU A 98 -3.36 -9.17 -14.30
CA GLU A 98 -3.32 -8.82 -12.88
C GLU A 98 -1.91 -8.37 -12.48
N PHE A 99 -1.81 -7.16 -11.90
CA PHE A 99 -0.53 -6.60 -11.45
C PHE A 99 -0.16 -7.04 -10.03
N LEU A 100 -1.15 -7.19 -9.15
CA LEU A 100 -0.98 -7.62 -7.76
C LEU A 100 -2.00 -8.70 -7.41
N ASN A 101 -1.55 -9.78 -6.78
CA ASN A 101 -2.46 -10.72 -6.18
C ASN A 101 -3.15 -10.09 -4.97
N ARG A 102 -4.44 -9.74 -5.13
CA ARG A 102 -5.23 -9.03 -4.12
C ARG A 102 -5.92 -9.96 -3.14
N THR A 103 -6.05 -11.22 -3.47
CA THR A 103 -6.68 -12.23 -2.62
C THR A 103 -5.66 -12.83 -1.65
N HIS A 104 -4.47 -13.15 -2.15
CA HIS A 104 -3.41 -13.80 -1.37
C HIS A 104 -2.16 -12.92 -1.36
N TRP A 105 -2.18 -11.85 -0.59
CA TRP A 105 -1.12 -10.82 -0.54
C TRP A 105 0.28 -11.38 -0.30
N CYS A 106 0.38 -12.43 0.51
CA CYS A 106 1.66 -13.09 0.82
C CYS A 106 2.26 -13.83 -0.38
N GLN A 107 1.46 -14.13 -1.41
CA GLN A 107 1.87 -14.87 -2.60
C GLN A 107 2.42 -13.99 -3.73
N ASN A 108 2.42 -12.67 -3.55
CA ASN A 108 3.14 -11.79 -4.44
C ASN A 108 4.65 -12.05 -4.36
N GLU A 109 5.37 -11.77 -5.43
CA GLU A 109 6.83 -11.86 -5.47
C GLU A 109 7.45 -10.58 -4.88
N TYR A 110 8.27 -10.76 -3.84
CA TYR A 110 8.91 -9.67 -3.13
C TYR A 110 10.40 -9.65 -3.44
N GLN A 111 10.85 -8.54 -3.99
CA GLN A 111 12.24 -8.32 -4.36
C GLN A 111 12.78 -7.07 -3.67
N VAL A 112 14.09 -7.00 -3.48
CA VAL A 112 14.80 -5.81 -3.00
C VAL A 112 15.95 -5.49 -3.94
N SER A 113 16.09 -4.21 -4.26
CA SER A 113 17.24 -3.67 -4.98
C SER A 113 17.74 -2.41 -4.29
N ASN A 114 19.02 -2.14 -4.39
CA ASN A 114 19.62 -0.94 -3.84
C ASN A 114 20.36 -0.14 -4.90
N GLN A 115 20.62 1.13 -4.58
CA GLN A 115 21.44 2.03 -5.40
C GLN A 115 20.95 2.17 -6.85
N ILE A 116 19.63 2.03 -7.08
CA ILE A 116 19.05 2.19 -8.42
C ILE A 116 19.25 3.64 -8.88
N THR A 117 19.85 3.79 -10.05
CA THR A 117 20.08 5.08 -10.67
C THR A 117 18.93 5.40 -11.63
N VAL A 118 18.32 6.55 -11.46
CA VAL A 118 17.25 7.06 -12.32
C VAL A 118 17.69 8.36 -12.97
N GLU A 119 17.61 8.40 -14.30
CA GLU A 119 17.94 9.58 -15.11
C GLU A 119 16.66 10.39 -15.36
N GLY A 120 16.42 11.41 -14.52
CA GLY A 120 15.36 12.39 -14.72
C GLY A 120 15.93 13.78 -15.06
N ARG A 121 15.29 14.83 -14.58
CA ARG A 121 15.86 16.18 -14.68
C ARG A 121 17.23 16.31 -14.00
N LYS A 122 17.49 15.45 -13.01
CA LYS A 122 18.79 15.23 -12.38
C LYS A 122 18.95 13.73 -12.15
N LYS A 123 20.17 13.23 -12.31
CA LYS A 123 20.52 11.86 -11.96
C LYS A 123 20.36 11.69 -10.45
N CYS A 124 19.50 10.78 -10.02
CA CYS A 124 19.24 10.46 -8.63
C CYS A 124 19.56 8.99 -8.39
N ARG A 125 20.02 8.68 -7.19
CA ARG A 125 20.32 7.32 -6.76
C ARG A 125 19.50 7.03 -5.51
N TYR A 126 18.69 5.99 -5.57
CA TYR A 126 17.80 5.59 -4.50
C TYR A 126 18.48 4.57 -3.60
N ASP A 127 18.39 4.75 -2.27
CA ASP A 127 19.10 3.89 -1.33
C ASP A 127 18.61 2.44 -1.42
N VAL A 128 17.36 2.16 -1.02
CA VAL A 128 16.77 0.82 -1.10
C VAL A 128 15.36 0.90 -1.64
N THR A 129 15.04 0.04 -2.60
CA THR A 129 13.70 -0.07 -3.22
C THR A 129 13.19 -1.49 -3.04
N ILE A 130 11.97 -1.62 -2.51
CA ILE A 130 11.24 -2.90 -2.51
C ILE A 130 10.32 -2.93 -3.72
N LEU A 131 10.44 -4.03 -4.48
CA LEU A 131 9.58 -4.31 -5.61
C LEU A 131 8.59 -5.43 -5.23
N ILE A 132 7.36 -5.26 -5.67
CA ILE A 132 6.33 -6.31 -5.55
C ILE A 132 5.86 -6.62 -6.98
N ASN A 133 5.97 -7.88 -7.37
CA ASN A 133 5.76 -8.33 -8.75
C ASN A 133 6.54 -7.50 -9.78
N GLY A 134 7.78 -7.11 -9.43
CA GLY A 134 8.66 -6.30 -10.27
C GLY A 134 8.37 -4.80 -10.29
N LEU A 135 7.27 -4.32 -9.68
CA LEU A 135 6.94 -2.89 -9.58
C LEU A 135 7.54 -2.27 -8.31
N PRO A 136 8.20 -1.10 -8.40
CA PRO A 136 8.76 -0.39 -7.26
C PRO A 136 7.62 0.23 -6.44
N LEU A 137 7.22 -0.41 -5.34
CA LEU A 137 6.08 0.02 -4.53
C LEU A 137 6.48 0.68 -3.21
N VAL A 138 7.70 0.41 -2.72
CA VAL A 138 8.22 1.05 -1.50
C VAL A 138 9.62 1.59 -1.74
N GLN A 139 9.82 2.85 -1.40
CA GLN A 139 11.13 3.49 -1.42
C GLN A 139 11.59 3.76 0.01
N ILE A 140 12.82 3.37 0.32
CA ILE A 140 13.43 3.54 1.62
C ILE A 140 14.62 4.50 1.47
N GLU A 141 14.64 5.55 2.27
CA GLU A 141 15.70 6.54 2.30
C GLU A 141 16.41 6.49 3.65
N LEU A 142 17.69 6.30 3.62
CA LEU A 142 18.52 6.11 4.81
C LEU A 142 19.40 7.33 5.08
N LYS A 143 19.62 7.62 6.35
CA LYS A 143 20.57 8.62 6.81
C LYS A 143 21.43 8.00 7.90
N ARG A 144 22.69 8.44 7.99
CA ARG A 144 23.58 8.01 9.06
C ARG A 144 23.00 8.35 10.43
N ARG A 145 23.35 7.57 11.43
CA ARG A 145 22.98 7.84 12.82
C ARG A 145 23.35 9.26 13.24
N GLY A 146 22.41 9.95 13.94
CA GLY A 146 22.56 11.33 14.39
C GLY A 146 22.01 12.37 13.41
N VAL A 147 21.64 11.99 12.19
CA VAL A 147 20.97 12.88 11.24
C VAL A 147 19.47 12.84 11.47
N GLU A 148 18.82 14.00 11.41
CA GLU A 148 17.37 14.09 11.56
C GLU A 148 16.63 13.46 10.37
N LEU A 149 15.57 12.70 10.66
CA LEU A 149 14.72 12.07 9.63
C LEU A 149 14.10 13.07 8.65
N LYS A 150 13.93 14.33 9.06
CA LYS A 150 13.42 15.39 8.20
C LYS A 150 14.30 15.63 6.97
N GLN A 151 15.60 15.34 7.05
CA GLN A 151 16.49 15.43 5.89
C GLN A 151 16.17 14.37 4.85
N ALA A 152 15.93 13.11 5.27
CA ALA A 152 15.48 12.02 4.38
C ALA A 152 14.11 12.36 3.75
N TYR A 153 13.16 12.84 4.55
CA TYR A 153 11.88 13.32 4.05
C TYR A 153 12.04 14.42 2.99
N ASN A 154 12.84 15.41 3.24
CA ASN A 154 13.11 16.50 2.29
C ASN A 154 13.79 15.99 1.00
N GLN A 155 14.60 14.93 1.09
CA GLN A 155 15.20 14.30 -0.08
C GLN A 155 14.13 13.62 -0.95
N ILE A 156 13.20 12.86 -0.37
CA ILE A 156 12.07 12.29 -1.08
C ILE A 156 11.20 13.39 -1.73
N GLN A 157 10.96 14.51 -1.05
CA GLN A 157 10.23 15.63 -1.63
C GLN A 157 10.95 16.26 -2.84
N ARG A 158 12.28 16.20 -2.89
CA ARG A 158 13.04 16.59 -4.09
C ARG A 158 12.85 15.58 -5.22
N TYR A 159 12.85 14.27 -4.92
CA TYR A 159 12.63 13.22 -5.90
C TYR A 159 11.27 13.34 -6.60
N HIS A 160 10.22 13.72 -5.89
CA HIS A 160 8.91 14.01 -6.50
C HIS A 160 8.95 15.06 -7.62
N LYS A 161 9.91 15.99 -7.55
CA LYS A 161 10.04 17.09 -8.52
C LYS A 161 11.02 16.78 -9.65
N THR A 162 11.89 15.80 -9.47
CA THR A 162 13.06 15.65 -10.34
C THR A 162 13.24 14.28 -10.96
N SER A 163 12.81 13.20 -10.31
CA SER A 163 13.24 11.86 -10.71
C SER A 163 12.18 10.75 -10.63
N PHE A 164 11.06 10.94 -9.95
CA PHE A 164 10.00 9.94 -10.01
C PHE A 164 9.25 10.07 -11.34
N HIS A 165 9.48 9.11 -12.22
CA HIS A 165 8.82 8.94 -13.51
C HIS A 165 8.82 7.45 -13.90
N GLY A 166 8.14 7.10 -15.00
CA GLY A 166 8.05 5.72 -15.46
C GLY A 166 7.45 4.80 -14.39
N LEU A 167 8.08 3.67 -14.15
CA LEU A 167 7.64 2.71 -13.13
C LEU A 167 7.82 3.22 -11.69
N PHE A 168 8.72 4.18 -11.43
CA PHE A 168 8.89 4.78 -10.10
C PHE A 168 7.72 5.67 -9.65
N ASP A 169 6.86 6.09 -10.55
CA ASP A 169 5.60 6.75 -10.19
C ASP A 169 4.60 5.80 -9.46
N TYR A 170 4.87 4.49 -9.51
CA TYR A 170 4.06 3.48 -8.82
C TYR A 170 4.40 3.32 -7.34
N ILE A 171 5.43 3.97 -6.83
CA ILE A 171 5.74 3.97 -5.40
C ILE A 171 4.50 4.39 -4.61
N GLN A 172 4.08 3.53 -3.66
CA GLN A 172 2.92 3.74 -2.80
C GLN A 172 3.32 4.25 -1.42
N LEU A 173 4.46 3.78 -0.92
CA LEU A 173 4.95 4.05 0.42
C LEU A 173 6.40 4.52 0.41
N PHE A 174 6.69 5.39 1.35
CA PHE A 174 8.04 5.78 1.71
C PHE A 174 8.36 5.35 3.13
N VAL A 175 9.60 4.94 3.34
CA VAL A 175 10.18 4.70 4.66
C VAL A 175 11.44 5.54 4.79
N ILE A 176 11.59 6.20 5.91
CA ILE A 176 12.78 6.99 6.25
C ILE A 176 13.38 6.48 7.55
N SER A 177 14.70 6.29 7.58
CA SER A 177 15.38 5.81 8.78
C SER A 177 16.78 6.39 8.94
N ASN A 178 17.22 6.51 10.20
CA ASN A 178 18.61 6.79 10.57
C ASN A 178 19.19 5.66 11.44
N GLY A 179 18.59 4.47 11.35
CA GLY A 179 18.96 3.29 12.12
C GLY A 179 18.33 3.22 13.51
N VAL A 180 18.11 4.38 14.16
CA VAL A 180 17.54 4.47 15.53
C VAL A 180 16.08 4.86 15.51
N ASN A 181 15.69 5.68 14.55
CA ASN A 181 14.32 6.12 14.34
C ASN A 181 13.92 5.78 12.91
N THR A 182 12.74 5.18 12.78
CA THR A 182 12.17 4.77 11.49
C THR A 182 10.73 5.24 11.41
N ARG A 183 10.35 5.80 10.26
CA ARG A 183 8.99 6.27 9.98
C ARG A 183 8.57 5.88 8.57
N TYR A 184 7.26 5.73 8.39
CA TYR A 184 6.66 5.48 7.09
C TYR A 184 5.57 6.52 6.77
N PHE A 185 5.27 6.69 5.49
CA PHE A 185 4.20 7.56 5.00
C PHE A 185 3.79 7.20 3.58
N ALA A 186 2.58 7.58 3.19
CA ALA A 186 2.08 7.35 1.83
C ALA A 186 2.72 8.33 0.82
N ASN A 187 2.75 7.91 -0.44
CA ASN A 187 3.18 8.76 -1.54
C ASN A 187 2.17 9.87 -1.83
N ASN A 188 2.16 10.88 -0.98
CA ASN A 188 1.38 12.10 -1.12
C ASN A 188 2.30 13.32 -1.06
N PRO A 189 2.67 13.91 -2.21
CA PRO A 189 3.60 15.05 -2.26
C PRO A 189 3.07 16.30 -1.56
N ASN A 190 1.75 16.40 -1.35
CA ASN A 190 1.11 17.51 -0.67
C ASN A 190 1.06 17.34 0.85
N SER A 191 1.42 16.16 1.37
CA SER A 191 1.44 15.92 2.81
C SER A 191 2.71 16.51 3.45
N GLY A 192 2.57 17.07 4.65
CA GLY A 192 3.72 17.56 5.42
C GLY A 192 4.40 16.47 6.23
N TYR A 193 5.60 16.74 6.76
CA TYR A 193 6.37 15.83 7.62
C TYR A 193 5.57 15.31 8.83
N LYS A 194 4.57 16.07 9.31
CA LYS A 194 3.65 15.66 10.38
C LYS A 194 2.83 14.39 10.08
N PHE A 195 2.72 14.02 8.81
CA PHE A 195 2.04 12.79 8.36
C PHE A 195 3.00 11.62 8.14
N THR A 196 4.18 11.65 8.75
CA THR A 196 5.07 10.49 8.89
C THR A 196 4.79 9.81 10.22
N PHE A 197 4.69 8.47 10.23
CA PHE A 197 4.26 7.70 11.38
C PHE A 197 5.32 6.68 11.79
N ASN A 198 5.44 6.41 13.09
CA ASN A 198 6.15 5.24 13.59
C ASN A 198 5.23 4.02 13.45
N TRP A 199 5.75 2.88 13.07
CA TRP A 199 5.01 1.63 13.19
C TRP A 199 5.05 1.15 14.64
N THR A 200 3.92 0.64 15.13
CA THR A 200 3.79 0.14 16.52
C THR A 200 3.21 -1.27 16.51
N ASP A 201 3.32 -1.95 17.64
CA ASP A 201 2.52 -3.13 17.89
C ASP A 201 1.05 -2.78 18.27
N ALA A 202 0.26 -3.80 18.57
CA ALA A 202 -1.14 -3.64 18.99
C ALA A 202 -1.29 -2.94 20.36
N ALA A 203 -0.24 -2.90 21.17
CA ALA A 203 -0.18 -2.17 22.44
C ALA A 203 0.36 -0.73 22.29
N ASN A 204 0.52 -0.26 21.05
CA ASN A 204 1.11 1.03 20.68
C ASN A 204 2.59 1.21 21.07
N VAL A 205 3.34 0.12 21.26
CA VAL A 205 4.79 0.20 21.47
C VAL A 205 5.50 0.38 20.11
N PRO A 206 6.29 1.46 19.92
CA PRO A 206 6.87 1.76 18.62
C PRO A 206 8.10 0.90 18.29
N PHE A 207 8.20 0.47 17.03
CA PHE A 207 9.39 -0.14 16.45
C PHE A 207 10.25 0.97 15.82
N ASN A 208 11.07 1.61 16.63
CA ASN A 208 11.91 2.73 16.18
C ASN A 208 13.17 2.28 15.43
N ASP A 209 13.81 1.22 15.93
CA ASP A 209 15.01 0.63 15.33
C ASP A 209 14.70 0.04 13.95
N LEU A 210 15.60 0.28 12.96
CA LEU A 210 15.38 -0.11 11.57
C LEU A 210 15.23 -1.62 11.39
N GLU A 211 16.02 -2.44 12.09
CA GLU A 211 15.99 -3.89 11.94
C GLU A 211 14.67 -4.46 12.51
N LYS A 212 14.28 -4.00 13.72
CA LYS A 212 12.99 -4.39 14.32
C LYS A 212 11.80 -3.91 13.51
N PHE A 213 11.87 -2.68 13.00
CA PHE A 213 10.85 -2.16 12.09
C PHE A 213 10.75 -3.03 10.85
N ALA A 214 11.88 -3.36 10.22
CA ALA A 214 11.92 -4.14 8.99
C ALA A 214 11.31 -5.53 9.18
N THR A 215 11.66 -6.24 10.26
CA THR A 215 11.14 -7.59 10.53
C THR A 215 9.63 -7.64 10.70
N VAL A 216 9.00 -6.55 11.16
CA VAL A 216 7.54 -6.49 11.38
C VAL A 216 6.81 -5.83 10.22
N PHE A 217 7.30 -4.66 9.78
CA PHE A 217 6.60 -3.87 8.75
C PHE A 217 6.77 -4.44 7.35
N PHE A 218 7.95 -4.98 7.03
CA PHE A 218 8.24 -5.63 5.75
C PHE A 218 7.99 -7.15 5.76
N ASP A 219 7.36 -7.70 6.81
CA ASP A 219 6.77 -9.02 6.66
C ASP A 219 5.86 -9.05 5.43
N LYS A 220 5.98 -10.07 4.58
CA LYS A 220 5.32 -10.12 3.26
C LYS A 220 3.81 -9.99 3.37
N CYS A 221 3.21 -10.61 4.37
CA CYS A 221 1.78 -10.52 4.58
C CYS A 221 1.38 -9.15 5.11
N THR A 222 2.15 -8.59 6.05
CA THR A 222 1.92 -7.25 6.60
C THR A 222 2.08 -6.18 5.51
N LEU A 223 3.20 -6.17 4.79
CA LEU A 223 3.44 -5.20 3.72
C LEU A 223 2.42 -5.36 2.58
N GLY A 224 2.12 -6.60 2.18
CA GLY A 224 1.13 -6.88 1.15
C GLY A 224 -0.25 -6.34 1.53
N LYS A 225 -0.70 -6.55 2.76
CA LYS A 225 -1.94 -5.97 3.28
C LYS A 225 -1.90 -4.44 3.27
N ILE A 226 -0.80 -3.83 3.73
CA ILE A 226 -0.66 -2.37 3.74
C ILE A 226 -0.81 -1.82 2.33
N ILE A 227 -0.06 -2.34 1.36
CA ILE A 227 -0.10 -1.89 -0.04
C ILE A 227 -1.48 -2.15 -0.66
N GLY A 228 -2.01 -3.34 -0.49
CA GLY A 228 -3.24 -3.77 -1.17
C GLY A 228 -4.51 -3.25 -0.52
N LYS A 229 -4.60 -3.36 0.81
CA LYS A 229 -5.83 -3.07 1.57
C LYS A 229 -5.80 -1.72 2.29
N TYR A 230 -4.67 -1.33 2.90
CA TYR A 230 -4.61 -0.23 3.88
C TYR A 230 -4.05 1.10 3.37
N ILE A 231 -3.64 1.16 2.11
CA ILE A 231 -3.55 2.44 1.40
C ILE A 231 -4.96 2.86 1.03
N VAL A 232 -5.32 4.08 1.40
CA VAL A 232 -6.60 4.69 1.08
C VAL A 232 -6.42 5.64 -0.09
N LEU A 233 -7.23 5.44 -1.11
CA LEU A 233 -7.30 6.31 -2.29
C LEU A 233 -8.37 7.39 -2.02
N HIS A 234 -7.91 8.61 -1.70
CA HIS A 234 -8.80 9.73 -1.41
C HIS A 234 -9.21 10.43 -2.72
N GLU A 235 -10.43 10.19 -3.17
CA GLU A 235 -10.92 10.69 -4.46
C GLU A 235 -11.06 12.21 -4.50
N GLY A 236 -11.46 12.84 -3.40
CA GLY A 236 -11.62 14.29 -3.33
C GLY A 236 -10.31 15.03 -3.59
N ASP A 237 -9.23 14.63 -2.91
CA ASP A 237 -7.91 15.26 -3.02
C ASP A 237 -7.01 14.59 -4.06
N LYS A 238 -7.48 13.50 -4.71
CA LYS A 238 -6.69 12.68 -5.65
C LYS A 238 -5.32 12.30 -5.08
N CYS A 239 -5.31 11.84 -3.83
CA CYS A 239 -4.09 11.50 -3.10
C CYS A 239 -4.17 10.14 -2.41
N LEU A 240 -2.98 9.64 -2.04
CA LEU A 240 -2.84 8.42 -1.26
C LEU A 240 -2.68 8.76 0.22
N MET A 241 -3.36 8.01 1.06
CA MET A 241 -3.16 8.00 2.50
C MET A 241 -2.84 6.58 2.97
N VAL A 242 -2.14 6.46 4.09
CA VAL A 242 -1.88 5.16 4.73
C VAL A 242 -2.39 5.21 6.17
N LEU A 243 -3.02 4.12 6.61
CA LEU A 243 -3.51 4.02 7.98
C LEU A 243 -2.36 4.09 8.99
N ARG A 244 -2.63 4.70 10.13
CA ARG A 244 -1.76 4.63 11.30
C ARG A 244 -1.85 3.24 11.94
N PRO A 245 -0.84 2.78 12.70
CA PRO A 245 -0.84 1.42 13.25
C PRO A 245 -2.11 1.06 14.03
N TYR A 246 -2.55 1.91 14.93
CA TYR A 246 -3.77 1.66 15.72
C TYR A 246 -5.04 1.60 14.86
N GLN A 247 -5.10 2.33 13.74
CA GLN A 247 -6.20 2.22 12.77
C GLN A 247 -6.15 0.89 12.03
N PHE A 248 -4.94 0.47 11.62
CA PHE A 248 -4.71 -0.84 11.01
C PHE A 248 -5.19 -1.97 11.93
N TYR A 249 -4.73 -1.99 13.19
CA TYR A 249 -5.15 -3.01 14.14
C TYR A 249 -6.66 -2.96 14.45
N ALA A 250 -7.24 -1.76 14.52
CA ALA A 250 -8.68 -1.62 14.72
C ALA A 250 -9.47 -2.26 13.58
N VAL A 251 -9.09 -1.98 12.32
CA VAL A 251 -9.76 -2.57 11.15
C VAL A 251 -9.55 -4.09 11.11
N GLU A 252 -8.33 -4.59 11.36
CA GLU A 252 -8.08 -6.05 11.42
C GLU A 252 -8.96 -6.72 12.50
N LYS A 253 -9.15 -6.08 13.66
CA LYS A 253 -10.01 -6.60 14.72
C LYS A 253 -11.51 -6.57 14.36
N ILE A 254 -11.94 -5.57 13.59
CA ILE A 254 -13.32 -5.53 13.08
C ILE A 254 -13.55 -6.65 12.09
N LEU A 255 -12.63 -6.84 11.13
CA LEU A 255 -12.71 -7.93 10.15
C LEU A 255 -12.73 -9.30 10.83
N ASP A 256 -11.78 -9.56 11.72
CA ASP A 256 -11.71 -10.81 12.49
C ASP A 256 -13.01 -11.09 13.28
N ARG A 257 -13.61 -10.04 13.87
CA ARG A 257 -14.89 -10.16 14.59
C ARG A 257 -16.04 -10.51 13.66
N VAL A 258 -16.10 -9.90 12.48
CA VAL A 258 -17.15 -10.13 11.49
C VAL A 258 -17.03 -11.53 10.87
N GLU A 259 -15.82 -11.98 10.57
CA GLU A 259 -15.58 -13.29 9.94
C GLU A 259 -15.73 -14.45 10.93
N ASN A 260 -15.34 -14.28 12.18
CA ASN A 260 -15.17 -15.39 13.13
C ASN A 260 -16.12 -15.33 14.34
N SER A 261 -17.04 -14.38 14.43
CA SER A 261 -17.97 -14.25 15.55
C SER A 261 -19.26 -13.54 15.15
N ASN A 262 -20.35 -13.90 15.84
CA ASN A 262 -21.62 -13.18 15.76
C ASN A 262 -21.81 -12.19 16.93
N ASP A 263 -20.79 -12.04 17.78
CA ASP A 263 -20.88 -11.13 18.93
C ASP A 263 -20.63 -9.69 18.56
N ASN A 264 -21.23 -8.78 19.29
CA ASN A 264 -20.96 -7.35 19.17
C ASN A 264 -19.53 -7.02 19.60
N GLY A 265 -19.00 -5.91 19.09
CA GLY A 265 -17.69 -5.39 19.47
C GLY A 265 -17.71 -3.88 19.55
N TYR A 266 -16.66 -3.32 20.14
CA TYR A 266 -16.45 -1.87 20.15
C TYR A 266 -14.98 -1.54 19.96
N ILE A 267 -14.70 -0.37 19.38
CA ILE A 267 -13.37 0.19 19.24
C ILE A 267 -13.33 1.53 19.97
N TRP A 268 -12.41 1.66 20.91
CA TRP A 268 -12.22 2.89 21.67
C TRP A 268 -11.17 3.79 21.01
N HIS A 269 -11.61 4.84 20.39
CA HIS A 269 -10.75 5.86 19.81
C HIS A 269 -10.99 7.23 20.44
N THR A 270 -9.92 7.95 20.78
CA THR A 270 -9.99 9.35 21.24
C THR A 270 -10.45 10.30 20.15
N THR A 271 -10.85 11.49 20.51
CA THR A 271 -11.17 12.57 19.56
C THR A 271 -9.94 12.89 18.70
N GLY A 272 -10.12 13.09 17.41
CA GLY A 272 -9.03 13.37 16.46
C GLY A 272 -8.16 12.16 16.07
N ALA A 273 -8.50 10.94 16.53
CA ALA A 273 -7.78 9.72 16.15
C ALA A 273 -8.10 9.22 14.73
N GLY A 274 -8.95 9.93 13.96
CA GLY A 274 -9.36 9.52 12.61
C GLY A 274 -10.35 8.35 12.62
N LYS A 275 -11.35 8.42 13.52
CA LYS A 275 -12.46 7.44 13.58
C LYS A 275 -13.13 7.25 12.23
N THR A 276 -13.41 8.35 11.51
CA THR A 276 -14.05 8.33 10.20
C THR A 276 -13.25 7.50 9.18
N LEU A 277 -11.94 7.70 9.10
CA LEU A 277 -11.09 6.94 8.20
C LEU A 277 -11.03 5.45 8.58
N THR A 278 -10.98 5.14 9.87
CA THR A 278 -10.98 3.76 10.38
C THR A 278 -12.29 3.05 10.05
N SER A 279 -13.43 3.70 10.33
CA SER A 279 -14.76 3.13 10.07
C SER A 279 -15.04 3.00 8.57
N PHE A 280 -14.65 4.01 7.77
CA PHE A 280 -14.72 3.93 6.32
C PHE A 280 -13.97 2.70 5.80
N LYS A 281 -12.69 2.55 6.21
CA LYS A 281 -11.87 1.43 5.73
C LYS A 281 -12.38 0.08 6.21
N ALA A 282 -12.88 0.00 7.44
CA ALA A 282 -13.55 -1.20 7.94
C ALA A 282 -14.81 -1.52 7.13
N ALA A 283 -15.68 -0.54 6.89
CA ALA A 283 -16.90 -0.72 6.11
C ALA A 283 -16.59 -1.20 4.68
N GLN A 284 -15.58 -0.58 4.03
CA GLN A 284 -15.12 -0.99 2.70
C GLN A 284 -14.72 -2.47 2.68
N LEU A 285 -13.83 -2.88 3.58
CA LEU A 285 -13.30 -4.24 3.58
C LEU A 285 -14.33 -5.28 4.02
N VAL A 286 -15.22 -4.92 4.96
CA VAL A 286 -16.35 -5.78 5.37
C VAL A 286 -17.32 -5.98 4.22
N SER A 287 -17.56 -4.96 3.38
CA SER A 287 -18.45 -5.10 2.21
C SER A 287 -17.88 -5.97 1.09
N GLU A 288 -16.59 -6.27 1.12
CA GLU A 288 -15.92 -7.19 0.18
C GLU A 288 -16.00 -8.67 0.62
N LEU A 289 -16.53 -8.96 1.83
CA LEU A 289 -16.68 -10.32 2.34
C LEU A 289 -17.90 -11.01 1.71
N ASP A 290 -17.73 -12.25 1.27
CA ASP A 290 -18.76 -13.03 0.56
C ASP A 290 -20.06 -13.24 1.37
N ASP A 291 -19.94 -13.33 2.70
CA ASP A 291 -21.06 -13.56 3.63
C ASP A 291 -21.76 -12.26 4.08
N VAL A 292 -21.32 -11.10 3.59
CA VAL A 292 -21.87 -9.79 3.96
C VAL A 292 -22.67 -9.19 2.80
N ASP A 293 -23.98 -9.11 2.94
CA ASP A 293 -24.83 -8.48 1.92
C ASP A 293 -24.76 -6.95 1.97
N LYS A 294 -24.70 -6.39 3.16
CA LYS A 294 -24.77 -4.91 3.36
C LYS A 294 -24.03 -4.50 4.64
N VAL A 295 -23.41 -3.33 4.58
CA VAL A 295 -22.82 -2.65 5.74
C VAL A 295 -23.60 -1.38 6.02
N MET A 296 -24.06 -1.18 7.26
CA MET A 296 -24.74 0.04 7.68
C MET A 296 -23.82 0.87 8.58
N PHE A 297 -23.72 2.14 8.26
CA PHE A 297 -23.00 3.12 9.08
C PHE A 297 -24.01 4.00 9.81
N VAL A 298 -23.99 4.02 11.14
CA VAL A 298 -24.93 4.78 11.96
C VAL A 298 -24.17 5.87 12.73
N VAL A 299 -24.65 7.11 12.63
CA VAL A 299 -24.06 8.30 13.26
C VAL A 299 -25.09 8.92 14.21
N ASP A 300 -24.67 9.32 15.41
CA ASP A 300 -25.55 9.85 16.45
C ASP A 300 -25.83 11.37 16.34
N ARG A 301 -25.07 12.08 15.49
CA ARG A 301 -25.17 13.54 15.34
C ARG A 301 -25.22 13.97 13.88
N HIS A 302 -26.13 14.89 13.57
CA HIS A 302 -26.31 15.42 12.22
C HIS A 302 -25.07 16.13 11.66
N ASP A 303 -24.32 16.86 12.49
CA ASP A 303 -23.08 17.55 12.07
C ASP A 303 -21.95 16.59 11.72
N LEU A 304 -21.88 15.44 12.43
CA LEU A 304 -20.96 14.36 12.12
C LEU A 304 -21.35 13.62 10.84
N ASP A 305 -22.65 13.52 10.57
CA ASP A 305 -23.18 12.88 9.36
C ASP A 305 -22.70 13.61 8.10
N THR A 306 -22.86 14.94 8.02
CA THR A 306 -22.45 15.74 6.87
C THR A 306 -20.92 15.67 6.63
N GLN A 307 -20.12 15.75 7.67
CA GLN A 307 -18.66 15.64 7.55
C GLN A 307 -18.22 14.21 7.18
N THR A 308 -18.87 13.22 7.78
CA THR A 308 -18.61 11.81 7.50
C THR A 308 -19.01 11.47 6.06
N GLN A 309 -20.18 11.94 5.60
CA GLN A 309 -20.65 11.74 4.23
C GLN A 309 -19.66 12.35 3.22
N ALA A 310 -19.20 13.58 3.44
CA ALA A 310 -18.22 14.23 2.57
C ALA A 310 -16.89 13.45 2.51
N GLU A 311 -16.39 12.91 3.63
CA GLU A 311 -15.20 12.06 3.65
C GLU A 311 -15.42 10.69 2.99
N TYR A 312 -16.60 10.09 3.13
CA TYR A 312 -16.96 8.85 2.45
C TYR A 312 -17.09 9.04 0.94
N GLU A 313 -17.76 10.10 0.49
CA GLU A 313 -17.86 10.45 -0.93
C GLU A 313 -16.49 10.78 -1.55
N ALA A 314 -15.65 11.49 -0.80
CA ALA A 314 -14.29 11.80 -1.20
C ALA A 314 -13.34 10.58 -1.24
N SER A 315 -13.72 9.47 -0.61
CA SER A 315 -12.86 8.27 -0.48
C SER A 315 -13.27 7.11 -1.40
N TRP A 316 -14.08 7.38 -2.41
CA TRP A 316 -14.48 6.42 -3.45
C TRP A 316 -15.23 5.19 -2.96
N MET A 317 -16.44 5.40 -2.47
CA MET A 317 -17.53 4.42 -2.54
C MET A 317 -18.87 5.09 -2.23
N ILE A 318 -19.84 4.95 -3.12
CA ILE A 318 -21.24 5.12 -2.76
C ILE A 318 -21.58 3.91 -1.89
N ILE A 319 -21.43 4.04 -0.58
CA ILE A 319 -22.00 3.08 0.35
C ILE A 319 -23.46 3.52 0.53
N ILE A 320 -24.34 3.00 -0.31
CA ILE A 320 -25.78 3.08 -0.03
C ILE A 320 -26.03 2.08 1.10
N ILE A 321 -26.19 2.61 2.29
CA ILE A 321 -26.42 1.83 3.49
C ILE A 321 -27.93 1.64 3.61
N CYS A 322 -28.42 0.48 3.17
CA CYS A 322 -29.74 -0.02 3.50
C CYS A 322 -29.62 -1.45 4.04
N MET A 323 -30.22 -1.71 5.17
CA MET A 323 -30.30 -3.05 5.73
C MET A 323 -31.70 -3.61 5.59
N GLU A 324 -31.79 -4.82 5.05
CA GLU A 324 -32.85 -5.76 5.37
C GLU A 324 -32.30 -7.19 5.38
N ARG A 325 -32.64 -7.95 6.41
CA ARG A 325 -32.37 -9.40 6.47
C ARG A 325 -33.27 -10.09 5.48
N VAL A 326 -32.69 -10.65 4.42
CA VAL A 326 -33.47 -11.36 3.40
C VAL A 326 -33.37 -12.89 3.56
N SER A 327 -32.49 -13.42 4.42
CA SER A 327 -32.46 -14.86 4.73
C SER A 327 -31.77 -15.20 6.07
N PRO A 328 -32.06 -16.38 6.69
CA PRO A 328 -31.51 -16.78 7.98
C PRO A 328 -29.98 -17.06 7.98
N GLN A 329 -29.31 -17.01 6.86
CA GLN A 329 -27.91 -17.43 6.69
C GLN A 329 -26.93 -16.28 6.43
N LYS A 330 -27.40 -15.02 6.35
CA LYS A 330 -26.54 -13.88 6.03
C LYS A 330 -26.55 -12.81 7.12
N THR A 331 -25.37 -12.37 7.50
CA THR A 331 -25.12 -11.47 8.63
C THR A 331 -25.13 -10.02 8.19
N SER A 332 -25.84 -9.18 8.92
CA SER A 332 -25.78 -7.74 8.78
C SER A 332 -24.83 -7.15 9.81
N VAL A 333 -23.88 -6.31 9.37
CA VAL A 333 -22.87 -5.69 10.22
C VAL A 333 -23.24 -4.23 10.47
N HIS A 334 -23.36 -3.86 11.77
CA HIS A 334 -23.62 -2.48 12.18
C HIS A 334 -22.31 -1.87 12.71
N ILE A 335 -21.82 -0.82 12.05
CA ILE A 335 -20.72 0.00 12.56
C ILE A 335 -21.31 1.28 13.12
N THR A 336 -21.35 1.40 14.45
CA THR A 336 -21.87 2.59 15.13
C THR A 336 -20.70 3.45 15.61
N MET A 337 -20.70 4.74 15.23
CA MET A 337 -19.80 5.73 15.81
C MET A 337 -20.54 6.56 16.86
N THR A 338 -20.12 6.43 18.12
CA THR A 338 -20.56 7.32 19.21
C THR A 338 -19.41 8.26 19.59
N SER A 339 -19.70 9.55 19.73
CA SER A 339 -18.79 10.52 20.31
C SER A 339 -19.01 10.55 21.82
N THR A 340 -18.11 9.97 22.62
CA THR A 340 -18.05 10.29 24.04
C THR A 340 -17.36 11.64 24.20
N SER A 341 -18.10 12.68 24.57
CA SER A 341 -17.56 13.88 25.19
C SER A 341 -17.07 13.49 26.59
N ALA A 342 -15.76 13.47 26.80
CA ALA A 342 -15.18 13.56 28.13
C ALA A 342 -15.01 15.03 28.51
#